data_565b252fd5c79021f598b655d0c776d9
#
_entry.id   565b252fd5c79021f598b655d0c776d9
#
_cell.length_a   1.000
_cell.length_b   1.000
_cell.length_c   1.000
_cell.angle_alpha   90.00
_cell.angle_beta   90.00
_cell.angle_gamma   90.00
#
_symmetry.space_group_name_H-M   'P 1'
#
loop_
_entity.id
_entity.type
_entity.pdbx_description
1 polymer ?
#
loop_
_entity_poly.entity_id
_entity_poly.type
_entity_poly.pdbx_seq_one_letter_code
_entity_poly.pdbx_strand_id
1 'polypeptide(L)'
;MCRATPAFAQSFKPEGSQQFADFGEFRLRNGEVIHDFRLSYRTLGKLNAEKSNAVLWPTWLGGKSEDLLAFIGPGKVVDSSQYFVILVDAIGNGVSSSPSNSKKQARLKFPDFTIRDMMESEHQLVTKVLHLSHLRAVVGLSMGGMQALEWAVNYPDFMDLVVSMAGSPQSTSFDKLLWTAEIDAIELDPAWNHGNPTGPLSRGIALAEEIDSINCTSPTYRVVHTRPTEFEGFVAEIKKIAVADGGTASDQIRQRQAIIALDIPGELGVTLAQAAKRVRAKLLVIVSPQDHTVNPQPALEFAAAAGAPVVSLDSPCGHQSLACISVGPTVARFLADPMSVHTETLQDSANH
;
A
#
# COMPACT_ATOMS: atom_id res chain seq x y z
N MET A 1 -31.49 25.29 41.25
CA MET A 1 -30.55 24.16 41.13
C MET A 1 -30.29 23.91 39.66
N CYS A 2 -29.19 24.45 39.16
CA CYS A 2 -28.77 24.21 37.76
C CYS A 2 -28.17 22.83 37.67
N ARG A 3 -28.78 21.95 36.83
CA ARG A 3 -28.19 20.67 36.49
C ARG A 3 -27.16 20.92 35.38
N ALA A 4 -25.89 20.66 35.70
CA ALA A 4 -24.83 20.60 34.72
C ALA A 4 -25.03 19.34 33.84
N THR A 5 -25.09 19.53 32.54
CA THR A 5 -25.03 18.45 31.56
C THR A 5 -23.66 17.77 31.62
N PRO A 6 -23.60 16.43 31.65
CA PRO A 6 -22.29 15.77 31.63
C PRO A 6 -21.60 16.03 30.28
N ALA A 7 -20.41 16.60 30.35
CA ALA A 7 -19.49 16.65 29.22
C ALA A 7 -19.22 15.23 28.75
N PHE A 8 -19.44 14.96 27.46
CA PHE A 8 -19.02 13.73 26.82
C PHE A 8 -17.52 13.54 27.05
N ALA A 9 -17.15 12.62 27.92
CA ALA A 9 -15.80 12.15 28.05
C ALA A 9 -15.42 11.47 26.72
N GLN A 10 -14.67 12.17 25.86
CA GLN A 10 -13.96 11.52 24.77
C GLN A 10 -13.05 10.47 25.42
N SER A 11 -13.34 9.20 25.16
CA SER A 11 -12.48 8.10 25.57
C SER A 11 -11.13 8.29 24.89
N PHE A 12 -10.11 8.62 25.67
CA PHE A 12 -8.75 8.82 25.20
C PHE A 12 -8.24 7.46 24.69
N LYS A 13 -8.17 7.28 23.35
CA LYS A 13 -7.55 6.10 22.76
C LYS A 13 -6.04 6.29 22.81
N PRO A 14 -5.26 5.26 23.19
CA PRO A 14 -3.80 5.34 23.12
C PRO A 14 -3.34 5.70 21.70
N GLU A 15 -2.28 6.51 21.61
CA GLU A 15 -1.67 6.87 20.34
C GLU A 15 -1.30 5.60 19.54
N GLY A 16 -1.60 5.58 18.24
CA GLY A 16 -1.37 4.42 17.37
C GLY A 16 -2.34 3.26 17.59
N SER A 17 -3.37 3.37 18.45
CA SER A 17 -4.39 2.34 18.59
C SER A 17 -5.23 2.21 17.33
N GLN A 18 -5.61 0.97 17.00
CA GLN A 18 -6.50 0.67 15.88
C GLN A 18 -7.89 1.30 16.10
N GLN A 19 -8.40 1.94 15.05
CA GLN A 19 -9.70 2.57 15.00
C GLN A 19 -10.47 2.08 13.77
N PHE A 20 -11.78 2.20 13.80
CA PHE A 20 -12.64 1.86 12.66
C PHE A 20 -13.58 3.03 12.36
N ALA A 21 -13.74 3.32 11.08
CA ALA A 21 -14.76 4.21 10.54
C ALA A 21 -15.81 3.37 9.83
N ASP A 22 -17.07 3.46 10.29
CA ASP A 22 -18.20 2.74 9.71
C ASP A 22 -18.94 3.65 8.72
N PHE A 23 -19.04 3.21 7.47
CA PHE A 23 -19.67 3.97 6.39
C PHE A 23 -21.03 3.38 5.95
N GLY A 24 -21.37 2.18 6.41
CA GLY A 24 -22.57 1.46 6.00
C GLY A 24 -22.43 0.86 4.61
N GLU A 25 -22.75 1.61 3.58
CA GLU A 25 -22.59 1.19 2.19
C GLU A 25 -21.47 1.98 1.51
N PHE A 26 -20.61 1.27 0.79
CA PHE A 26 -19.59 1.87 -0.04
C PHE A 26 -19.78 1.44 -1.50
N ARG A 27 -20.13 2.40 -2.35
CA ARG A 27 -20.32 2.15 -3.78
C ARG A 27 -19.00 2.21 -4.50
N LEU A 28 -18.66 1.10 -5.16
CA LEU A 28 -17.47 0.96 -6.01
C LEU A 28 -17.71 1.61 -7.38
N ARG A 29 -16.63 1.86 -8.08
CA ARG A 29 -16.66 2.47 -9.42
C ARG A 29 -17.36 1.61 -10.47
N ASN A 30 -17.30 0.29 -10.33
CA ASN A 30 -18.03 -0.64 -11.20
C ASN A 30 -19.55 -0.67 -10.94
N GLY A 31 -20.02 0.07 -9.93
CA GLY A 31 -21.43 0.17 -9.53
C GLY A 31 -21.87 -0.82 -8.46
N GLU A 32 -21.02 -1.81 -8.12
CA GLU A 32 -21.27 -2.71 -7.01
C GLU A 32 -21.18 -1.99 -5.66
N VAL A 33 -21.65 -2.63 -4.59
CA VAL A 33 -21.68 -2.04 -3.27
C VAL A 33 -21.06 -3.00 -2.26
N ILE A 34 -20.11 -2.51 -1.47
CA ILE A 34 -19.68 -3.22 -0.25
C ILE A 34 -20.65 -2.85 0.87
N HIS A 35 -21.35 -3.83 1.40
CA HIS A 35 -22.28 -3.66 2.51
C HIS A 35 -21.57 -3.74 3.86
N ASP A 36 -22.07 -2.98 4.84
CA ASP A 36 -21.49 -2.87 6.19
C ASP A 36 -20.00 -2.46 6.11
N PHE A 37 -19.71 -1.53 5.18
CA PHE A 37 -18.35 -1.10 4.91
C PHE A 37 -17.75 -0.37 6.10
N ARG A 38 -16.59 -0.85 6.51
CA ARG A 38 -15.76 -0.20 7.53
C ARG A 38 -14.32 -0.12 7.08
N LEU A 39 -13.65 0.96 7.42
CA LEU A 39 -12.25 1.19 7.14
C LEU A 39 -11.48 1.27 8.47
N SER A 40 -10.45 0.48 8.60
CA SER A 40 -9.54 0.50 9.74
C SER A 40 -8.43 1.51 9.52
N TYR A 41 -8.06 2.23 10.58
CA TYR A 41 -6.96 3.19 10.54
C TYR A 41 -6.32 3.37 11.92
N ARG A 42 -5.15 3.99 11.94
CA ARG A 42 -4.45 4.43 13.15
C ARG A 42 -4.06 5.88 12.99
N THR A 43 -3.95 6.60 14.10
CA THR A 43 -3.42 7.98 14.09
C THR A 43 -2.30 8.12 15.09
N LEU A 44 -1.22 8.81 14.70
CA LEU A 44 -0.06 9.11 15.53
C LEU A 44 0.30 10.58 15.39
N GLY A 45 0.93 11.14 16.43
CA GLY A 45 1.27 12.54 16.45
C GLY A 45 0.06 13.45 16.69
N LYS A 46 0.28 14.74 16.59
CA LYS A 46 -0.72 15.77 16.93
C LYS A 46 -1.05 16.63 15.71
N LEU A 47 -2.34 16.70 15.38
CA LEU A 47 -2.82 17.63 14.38
C LEU A 47 -2.67 19.07 14.90
N ASN A 48 -2.03 19.94 14.09
CA ASN A 48 -1.89 21.36 14.43
C ASN A 48 -3.23 22.12 14.27
N ALA A 49 -3.27 23.35 14.81
CA ALA A 49 -4.51 24.15 14.79
C ALA A 49 -4.99 24.47 13.37
N GLU A 50 -4.06 24.67 12.45
CA GLU A 50 -4.28 24.96 11.04
C GLU A 50 -4.66 23.73 10.23
N LYS A 51 -4.58 22.51 10.82
CA LYS A 51 -4.78 21.22 10.17
C LYS A 51 -3.89 21.00 8.93
N SER A 52 -2.68 21.58 8.93
CA SER A 52 -1.79 21.62 7.77
C SER A 52 -0.67 20.57 7.81
N ASN A 53 -0.59 19.74 8.87
CA ASN A 53 0.47 18.76 9.06
C ASN A 53 0.02 17.29 8.98
N ALA A 54 -1.12 17.02 8.35
CA ALA A 54 -1.62 15.66 8.24
C ALA A 54 -0.93 14.90 7.09
N VAL A 55 -0.41 13.71 7.38
CA VAL A 55 0.21 12.79 6.42
C VAL A 55 -0.58 11.49 6.38
N LEU A 56 -1.04 11.09 5.20
CA LEU A 56 -1.74 9.84 4.96
C LEU A 56 -0.75 8.78 4.47
N TRP A 57 -0.85 7.55 4.98
CA TRP A 57 -0.06 6.40 4.52
C TRP A 57 -0.92 5.13 4.49
N PRO A 58 -1.39 4.70 3.30
CA PRO A 58 -2.11 3.44 3.12
C PRO A 58 -1.17 2.24 3.06
N THR A 59 -1.71 1.06 3.40
CA THR A 59 -0.94 -0.18 3.44
C THR A 59 -0.64 -0.75 2.05
N TRP A 60 0.40 -1.60 1.99
CA TRP A 60 0.75 -2.41 0.83
C TRP A 60 -0.11 -3.69 0.75
N LEU A 61 0.11 -4.53 -0.28
CA LEU A 61 -0.58 -5.81 -0.49
C LEU A 61 -0.45 -6.71 0.77
N GLY A 62 -1.58 -7.09 1.36
CA GLY A 62 -1.64 -7.89 2.58
C GLY A 62 -1.16 -7.19 3.85
N GLY A 63 -0.50 -6.03 3.74
CA GLY A 63 0.03 -5.27 4.86
C GLY A 63 -1.06 -4.71 5.77
N LYS A 64 -0.71 -4.50 7.03
CA LYS A 64 -1.60 -3.93 8.04
C LYS A 64 -1.05 -2.59 8.52
N SER A 65 -1.93 -1.71 8.97
CA SER A 65 -1.51 -0.43 9.55
C SER A 65 -0.55 -0.58 10.75
N GLU A 66 -0.55 -1.74 11.40
CA GLU A 66 0.39 -2.09 12.45
C GLU A 66 1.82 -2.23 11.92
N ASP A 67 2.00 -2.81 10.73
CA ASP A 67 3.31 -3.00 10.10
C ASP A 67 3.96 -1.65 9.75
N LEU A 68 3.13 -0.65 9.43
CA LEU A 68 3.59 0.70 9.14
C LEU A 68 4.18 1.43 10.37
N LEU A 69 3.85 1.02 11.60
CA LEU A 69 4.37 1.62 12.83
C LEU A 69 5.90 1.60 12.89
N ALA A 70 6.52 0.61 12.25
CA ALA A 70 7.98 0.50 12.15
C ALA A 70 8.63 1.72 11.47
N PHE A 71 7.90 2.41 10.59
CA PHE A 71 8.38 3.54 9.78
C PHE A 71 8.01 4.91 10.36
N ILE A 72 7.30 4.96 11.50
CA ILE A 72 6.78 6.19 12.06
C ILE A 72 7.49 6.53 13.37
N GLY A 73 7.91 7.79 13.50
CA GLY A 73 8.54 8.36 14.71
C GLY A 73 9.78 9.19 14.41
N PRO A 74 10.39 9.78 15.42
CA PRO A 74 11.61 10.59 15.28
C PRO A 74 12.73 9.80 14.57
N GLY A 75 13.31 10.39 13.53
CA GLY A 75 14.39 9.79 12.75
C GLY A 75 13.97 8.66 11.79
N LYS A 76 12.67 8.36 11.69
CA LYS A 76 12.12 7.39 10.77
C LYS A 76 11.62 8.05 9.46
N VAL A 77 10.86 7.32 8.64
CA VAL A 77 10.39 7.82 7.35
C VAL A 77 9.43 9.00 7.52
N VAL A 78 8.48 8.91 8.45
CA VAL A 78 7.60 10.01 8.82
C VAL A 78 7.69 10.26 10.32
N ASP A 79 8.08 11.48 10.70
CA ASP A 79 8.25 11.87 12.10
C ASP A 79 6.92 12.29 12.71
N SER A 80 6.34 11.44 13.56
CA SER A 80 5.09 11.72 14.28
C SER A 80 5.21 12.83 15.34
N SER A 81 6.42 13.29 15.66
CA SER A 81 6.59 14.49 16.50
C SER A 81 6.28 15.79 15.74
N GLN A 82 6.34 15.77 14.41
CA GLN A 82 6.09 16.91 13.52
C GLN A 82 4.76 16.79 12.78
N TYR A 83 4.38 15.55 12.41
CA TYR A 83 3.22 15.28 11.57
C TYR A 83 2.14 14.51 12.32
N PHE A 84 0.88 14.81 11.98
CA PHE A 84 -0.25 13.95 12.32
C PHE A 84 -0.37 12.88 11.26
N VAL A 85 0.04 11.65 11.59
CA VAL A 85 0.12 10.53 10.65
C VAL A 85 -1.14 9.68 10.72
N ILE A 86 -1.74 9.42 9.57
CA ILE A 86 -2.93 8.61 9.39
C ILE A 86 -2.52 7.36 8.61
N LEU A 87 -2.46 6.22 9.29
CA LEU A 87 -2.16 4.92 8.67
C LEU A 87 -3.47 4.21 8.37
N VAL A 88 -3.69 3.79 7.13
CA VAL A 88 -4.96 3.20 6.69
C VAL A 88 -4.76 1.78 6.22
N ASP A 89 -5.56 0.87 6.77
CA ASP A 89 -5.69 -0.50 6.29
C ASP A 89 -6.48 -0.51 4.98
N ALA A 90 -5.85 -0.87 3.87
CA ALA A 90 -6.51 -0.91 2.56
C ALA A 90 -7.66 -1.94 2.53
N ILE A 91 -8.67 -1.69 1.68
CA ILE A 91 -9.74 -2.66 1.42
C ILE A 91 -9.14 -4.02 1.05
N GLY A 92 -9.68 -5.10 1.62
CA GLY A 92 -9.25 -6.45 1.28
C GLY A 92 -8.04 -6.98 2.03
N ASN A 93 -7.50 -6.24 3.05
CA ASN A 93 -6.33 -6.70 3.80
C ASN A 93 -6.65 -7.58 5.03
N GLY A 94 -7.91 -7.99 5.19
CA GLY A 94 -8.37 -8.79 6.33
C GLY A 94 -8.73 -7.98 7.60
N VAL A 95 -8.40 -6.68 7.64
CA VAL A 95 -8.68 -5.77 8.78
C VAL A 95 -9.79 -4.78 8.44
N SER A 96 -9.64 -3.98 7.41
CA SER A 96 -10.75 -3.26 6.76
C SER A 96 -11.73 -4.24 6.13
N SER A 97 -12.86 -3.77 5.63
CA SER A 97 -13.81 -4.64 4.93
C SER A 97 -13.11 -5.48 3.87
N SER A 98 -13.26 -6.79 3.96
CA SER A 98 -12.50 -7.79 3.22
C SER A 98 -13.34 -9.03 2.94
N PRO A 99 -13.03 -9.81 1.91
CA PRO A 99 -13.63 -11.12 1.66
C PRO A 99 -13.68 -12.04 2.89
N SER A 100 -12.62 -12.07 3.70
CA SER A 100 -12.50 -12.94 4.86
C SER A 100 -13.36 -12.52 6.05
N ASN A 101 -13.67 -11.22 6.19
CA ASN A 101 -14.38 -10.70 7.36
C ASN A 101 -15.80 -10.18 7.05
N SER A 102 -16.21 -10.15 5.78
CA SER A 102 -17.57 -9.76 5.40
C SER A 102 -18.57 -10.85 5.75
N LYS A 103 -19.64 -10.47 6.48
CA LYS A 103 -20.73 -11.39 6.82
C LYS A 103 -21.74 -11.55 5.68
N LYS A 104 -21.96 -10.49 4.87
CA LYS A 104 -22.94 -10.47 3.80
C LYS A 104 -22.38 -10.94 2.46
N GLN A 105 -21.11 -10.66 2.22
CA GLN A 105 -20.43 -10.85 0.93
C GLN A 105 -19.10 -11.59 1.14
N ALA A 106 -19.13 -12.71 1.87
CA ALA A 106 -17.92 -13.45 2.20
C ALA A 106 -17.23 -14.06 0.98
N ARG A 107 -15.90 -14.18 1.02
CA ARG A 107 -15.05 -14.81 0.01
C ARG A 107 -15.20 -14.12 -1.36
N LEU A 108 -15.29 -14.87 -2.46
CA LEU A 108 -15.44 -14.31 -3.81
C LEU A 108 -16.81 -13.66 -4.09
N LYS A 109 -17.77 -13.71 -3.14
CA LYS A 109 -18.97 -12.86 -3.21
C LYS A 109 -18.69 -11.41 -2.81
N PHE A 110 -17.53 -11.14 -2.21
CA PHE A 110 -17.08 -9.77 -1.99
C PHE A 110 -16.80 -9.11 -3.34
N PRO A 111 -17.34 -7.90 -3.59
CA PRO A 111 -17.19 -7.23 -4.88
C PRO A 111 -15.74 -7.06 -5.30
N ASP A 112 -15.51 -7.02 -6.61
CA ASP A 112 -14.23 -6.62 -7.18
C ASP A 112 -14.03 -5.12 -6.98
N PHE A 113 -12.94 -4.76 -6.33
CA PHE A 113 -12.54 -3.37 -6.10
C PHE A 113 -11.21 -3.09 -6.81
N THR A 114 -10.91 -1.80 -6.99
CA THR A 114 -9.70 -1.30 -7.63
C THR A 114 -8.83 -0.53 -6.64
N ILE A 115 -7.58 -0.23 -7.04
CA ILE A 115 -6.70 0.68 -6.26
C ILE A 115 -7.37 2.04 -6.10
N ARG A 116 -8.10 2.51 -7.11
CA ARG A 116 -8.86 3.75 -7.02
C ARG A 116 -10.00 3.67 -6.01
N ASP A 117 -10.71 2.55 -5.90
CA ASP A 117 -11.73 2.37 -4.86
C ASP A 117 -11.11 2.41 -3.45
N MET A 118 -9.90 1.86 -3.27
CA MET A 118 -9.16 2.00 -2.02
C MET A 118 -8.92 3.48 -1.70
N MET A 119 -8.34 4.24 -2.63
CA MET A 119 -8.09 5.67 -2.50
C MET A 119 -9.37 6.48 -2.21
N GLU A 120 -10.50 6.18 -2.89
CA GLU A 120 -11.78 6.83 -2.63
C GLU A 120 -12.31 6.56 -1.21
N SER A 121 -12.06 5.34 -0.68
CA SER A 121 -12.41 5.01 0.71
C SER A 121 -11.59 5.82 1.72
N GLU A 122 -10.32 6.01 1.45
CA GLU A 122 -9.42 6.87 2.24
C GLU A 122 -9.83 8.33 2.18
N HIS A 123 -10.22 8.83 0.99
CA HIS A 123 -10.74 10.17 0.83
C HIS A 123 -11.99 10.40 1.68
N GLN A 124 -12.89 9.40 1.75
CA GLN A 124 -14.05 9.47 2.65
C GLN A 124 -13.64 9.46 4.13
N LEU A 125 -12.65 8.67 4.53
CA LEU A 125 -12.12 8.69 5.89
C LEU A 125 -11.58 10.09 6.25
N VAL A 126 -10.72 10.63 5.40
CA VAL A 126 -10.06 11.94 5.62
C VAL A 126 -11.09 13.06 5.70
N THR A 127 -12.06 13.08 4.79
CA THR A 127 -13.01 14.20 4.70
C THR A 127 -14.21 14.08 5.65
N LYS A 128 -14.82 12.89 5.73
CA LYS A 128 -16.07 12.70 6.48
C LYS A 128 -15.85 12.35 7.96
N VAL A 129 -14.76 11.65 8.28
CA VAL A 129 -14.49 11.18 9.65
C VAL A 129 -13.47 12.06 10.36
N LEU A 130 -12.36 12.37 9.69
CA LEU A 130 -11.30 13.20 10.28
C LEU A 130 -11.51 14.69 10.03
N HIS A 131 -12.48 15.08 9.18
CA HIS A 131 -12.83 16.47 8.86
C HIS A 131 -11.61 17.29 8.41
N LEU A 132 -10.79 16.69 7.55
CA LEU A 132 -9.67 17.35 6.88
C LEU A 132 -10.08 17.70 5.44
N SER A 133 -9.77 18.91 5.02
CA SER A 133 -9.99 19.39 3.65
C SER A 133 -8.71 19.41 2.84
N HIS A 134 -7.57 19.09 3.45
CA HIS A 134 -6.26 19.09 2.82
C HIS A 134 -5.29 18.21 3.59
N LEU A 135 -4.29 17.65 2.90
CA LEU A 135 -3.20 16.87 3.48
C LEU A 135 -1.86 17.55 3.22
N ARG A 136 -0.94 17.48 4.18
CA ARG A 136 0.46 17.83 3.94
C ARG A 136 1.08 16.87 2.92
N ALA A 137 0.85 15.57 3.09
CA ALA A 137 1.38 14.58 2.19
C ALA A 137 0.54 13.30 2.13
N VAL A 138 0.65 12.60 0.99
CA VAL A 138 0.30 11.19 0.87
C VAL A 138 1.60 10.42 0.59
N VAL A 139 1.92 9.45 1.46
CA VAL A 139 3.12 8.62 1.38
C VAL A 139 2.68 7.18 1.19
N GLY A 140 3.30 6.43 0.29
CA GLY A 140 2.94 5.03 0.08
C GLY A 140 4.10 4.17 -0.39
N LEU A 141 4.04 2.88 -0.01
CA LEU A 141 4.98 1.85 -0.41
C LEU A 141 4.24 0.76 -1.20
N SER A 142 4.79 0.31 -2.34
CA SER A 142 4.23 -0.76 -3.17
C SER A 142 2.78 -0.44 -3.57
N MET A 143 1.80 -1.28 -3.29
CA MET A 143 0.37 -0.99 -3.49
C MET A 143 -0.06 0.32 -2.78
N GLY A 144 0.54 0.68 -1.63
CA GLY A 144 0.34 1.99 -1.01
C GLY A 144 0.88 3.14 -1.86
N GLY A 145 1.99 2.94 -2.57
CA GLY A 145 2.54 3.88 -3.55
C GLY A 145 1.66 4.05 -4.78
N MET A 146 0.98 2.98 -5.22
CA MET A 146 -0.05 3.03 -6.28
C MET A 146 -1.24 3.90 -5.83
N GLN A 147 -1.72 3.71 -4.59
CA GLN A 147 -2.78 4.52 -3.99
C GLN A 147 -2.37 5.99 -3.88
N ALA A 148 -1.10 6.27 -3.52
CA ALA A 148 -0.59 7.65 -3.46
C ALA A 148 -0.59 8.33 -4.84
N LEU A 149 -0.30 7.60 -5.93
CA LEU A 149 -0.38 8.13 -7.30
C LEU A 149 -1.83 8.35 -7.73
N GLU A 150 -2.77 7.49 -7.31
CA GLU A 150 -4.22 7.72 -7.50
C GLU A 150 -4.66 9.03 -6.83
N TRP A 151 -4.23 9.29 -5.60
CA TRP A 151 -4.47 10.54 -4.90
C TRP A 151 -3.94 11.73 -5.70
N ALA A 152 -2.69 11.68 -6.15
CA ALA A 152 -2.03 12.76 -6.88
C ALA A 152 -2.77 13.17 -8.15
N VAL A 153 -3.33 12.19 -8.86
CA VAL A 153 -3.98 12.41 -10.16
C VAL A 153 -5.46 12.78 -10.02
N ASN A 154 -6.17 12.16 -9.08
CA ASN A 154 -7.62 12.32 -8.96
C ASN A 154 -8.04 13.47 -8.02
N TYR A 155 -7.18 13.82 -7.06
CA TYR A 155 -7.39 14.93 -6.12
C TYR A 155 -6.19 15.89 -6.11
N PRO A 156 -5.79 16.47 -7.26
CA PRO A 156 -4.53 17.18 -7.42
C PRO A 156 -4.33 18.38 -6.47
N ASP A 157 -5.43 18.99 -6.01
CA ASP A 157 -5.39 20.14 -5.09
C ASP A 157 -5.54 19.76 -3.61
N PHE A 158 -5.63 18.45 -3.30
CA PHE A 158 -5.95 18.01 -1.94
C PHE A 158 -4.71 17.80 -1.06
N MET A 159 -3.51 17.79 -1.64
CA MET A 159 -2.26 17.62 -0.90
C MET A 159 -1.13 18.47 -1.47
N ASP A 160 -0.16 18.82 -0.59
CA ASP A 160 1.05 19.53 -1.01
C ASP A 160 2.08 18.58 -1.63
N LEU A 161 2.23 17.38 -1.05
CA LEU A 161 3.30 16.44 -1.35
C LEU A 161 2.77 15.04 -1.60
N VAL A 162 3.46 14.29 -2.48
CA VAL A 162 3.23 12.86 -2.70
C VAL A 162 4.56 12.13 -2.73
N VAL A 163 4.67 11.02 -2.02
CA VAL A 163 5.82 10.10 -2.07
C VAL A 163 5.33 8.72 -2.47
N SER A 164 5.75 8.26 -3.65
CA SER A 164 5.49 6.90 -4.13
C SER A 164 6.78 6.10 -4.10
N MET A 165 6.83 5.08 -3.24
CA MET A 165 7.97 4.18 -3.08
C MET A 165 7.61 2.81 -3.66
N ALA A 166 8.39 2.30 -4.61
CA ALA A 166 8.15 1.03 -5.31
C ALA A 166 6.69 0.86 -5.78
N GLY A 167 6.02 1.97 -6.12
CA GLY A 167 4.66 2.00 -6.67
C GLY A 167 4.69 2.25 -8.18
N SER A 168 3.52 2.06 -8.82
CA SER A 168 3.36 2.27 -10.26
C SER A 168 2.02 2.95 -10.56
N PRO A 169 1.92 3.80 -11.61
CA PRO A 169 0.64 4.35 -12.07
C PRO A 169 -0.18 3.38 -12.91
N GLN A 170 0.44 2.31 -13.40
CA GLN A 170 -0.22 1.25 -14.17
C GLN A 170 0.56 -0.06 -14.09
N SER A 171 -0.14 -1.18 -14.14
CA SER A 171 0.47 -2.51 -14.19
C SER A 171 0.90 -2.87 -15.61
N THR A 172 2.16 -3.27 -15.76
CA THR A 172 2.70 -3.78 -17.04
C THR A 172 2.21 -5.19 -17.33
N SER A 173 2.46 -5.69 -18.53
CA SER A 173 2.18 -7.10 -18.86
C SER A 173 2.97 -8.08 -18.00
N PHE A 174 4.18 -7.70 -17.56
CA PHE A 174 4.98 -8.50 -16.63
C PHE A 174 4.31 -8.58 -15.25
N ASP A 175 3.91 -7.44 -14.69
CA ASP A 175 3.23 -7.39 -13.39
C ASP A 175 1.92 -8.21 -13.43
N LYS A 176 1.12 -8.03 -14.50
CA LYS A 176 -0.13 -8.78 -14.70
C LYS A 176 0.12 -10.28 -14.76
N LEU A 177 1.17 -10.73 -15.45
CA LEU A 177 1.53 -12.14 -15.54
C LEU A 177 1.93 -12.69 -14.17
N LEU A 178 2.75 -11.98 -13.41
CA LEU A 178 3.16 -12.36 -12.05
C LEU A 178 1.95 -12.54 -11.14
N TRP A 179 1.13 -11.51 -11.00
CA TRP A 179 -0.03 -11.54 -10.11
C TRP A 179 -1.07 -12.57 -10.55
N THR A 180 -1.23 -12.81 -11.86
CA THR A 180 -2.09 -13.87 -12.38
C THR A 180 -1.55 -15.25 -12.00
N ALA A 181 -0.24 -15.49 -12.13
CA ALA A 181 0.37 -16.76 -11.75
C ALA A 181 0.21 -17.08 -10.25
N GLU A 182 0.28 -16.06 -9.38
CA GLU A 182 0.05 -16.24 -7.95
C GLU A 182 -1.42 -16.53 -7.63
N ILE A 183 -2.37 -15.89 -8.32
CA ILE A 183 -3.80 -16.19 -8.20
C ILE A 183 -4.06 -17.62 -8.65
N ASP A 184 -3.55 -18.00 -9.82
CA ASP A 184 -3.70 -19.36 -10.37
C ASP A 184 -3.12 -20.41 -9.41
N ALA A 185 -1.98 -20.13 -8.78
CA ALA A 185 -1.39 -21.01 -7.77
C ALA A 185 -2.33 -21.27 -6.58
N ILE A 186 -3.00 -20.23 -6.09
CA ILE A 186 -4.01 -20.35 -5.02
C ILE A 186 -5.22 -21.13 -5.49
N GLU A 187 -5.73 -20.84 -6.68
CA GLU A 187 -6.93 -21.46 -7.25
C GLU A 187 -6.73 -22.94 -7.67
N LEU A 188 -5.50 -23.34 -7.97
CA LEU A 188 -5.12 -24.72 -8.24
C LEU A 188 -5.04 -25.60 -6.99
N ASP A 189 -5.14 -25.03 -5.78
CA ASP A 189 -5.20 -25.85 -4.56
C ASP A 189 -6.43 -26.76 -4.60
N PRO A 190 -6.28 -28.07 -4.37
CA PRO A 190 -7.42 -29.01 -4.38
C PRO A 190 -8.56 -28.64 -3.44
N ALA A 191 -8.25 -27.90 -2.36
CA ALA A 191 -9.26 -27.45 -1.39
C ALA A 191 -9.96 -26.15 -1.81
N TRP A 192 -9.55 -25.48 -2.90
CA TRP A 192 -10.11 -24.19 -3.35
C TRP A 192 -11.60 -24.25 -3.71
N ASN A 193 -12.01 -25.33 -4.38
CA ASN A 193 -13.42 -25.60 -4.69
C ASN A 193 -14.17 -24.35 -5.23
N HIS A 194 -13.62 -23.73 -6.30
CA HIS A 194 -14.21 -22.58 -6.98
C HIS A 194 -14.55 -21.40 -6.03
N GLY A 195 -13.66 -21.08 -5.10
CA GLY A 195 -13.83 -19.99 -4.16
C GLY A 195 -14.66 -20.32 -2.90
N ASN A 196 -15.02 -21.60 -2.74
CA ASN A 196 -15.66 -22.10 -1.53
C ASN A 196 -14.79 -23.17 -0.86
N PRO A 197 -13.66 -22.79 -0.26
CA PRO A 197 -12.69 -23.72 0.26
C PRO A 197 -13.30 -24.79 1.18
N THR A 198 -12.91 -26.04 0.95
CA THR A 198 -13.32 -27.21 1.76
C THR A 198 -12.34 -27.51 2.89
N GLY A 199 -11.22 -26.80 2.95
CA GLY A 199 -10.16 -26.91 3.95
C GLY A 199 -9.11 -25.82 3.80
N PRO A 200 -7.99 -25.87 4.53
CA PRO A 200 -6.86 -24.96 4.37
C PRO A 200 -6.26 -25.02 2.96
N LEU A 201 -5.93 -23.87 2.39
CA LEU A 201 -5.32 -23.73 1.06
C LEU A 201 -3.79 -23.68 1.15
N SER A 202 -3.21 -24.51 1.99
CA SER A 202 -1.79 -24.41 2.35
C SER A 202 -0.83 -24.67 1.18
N ARG A 203 -1.23 -25.49 0.19
CA ARG A 203 -0.40 -25.77 -0.99
C ARG A 203 -0.43 -24.62 -1.99
N GLY A 204 -1.63 -24.10 -2.28
CA GLY A 204 -1.81 -23.01 -3.22
C GLY A 204 -1.15 -21.72 -2.72
N ILE A 205 -1.38 -21.37 -1.46
CA ILE A 205 -0.75 -20.21 -0.83
C ILE A 205 0.77 -20.39 -0.77
N ALA A 206 1.28 -21.58 -0.38
CA ALA A 206 2.71 -21.83 -0.37
C ALA A 206 3.36 -21.65 -1.75
N LEU A 207 2.70 -22.10 -2.82
CA LEU A 207 3.20 -21.90 -4.18
C LEU A 207 3.16 -20.42 -4.59
N ALA A 208 2.12 -19.68 -4.24
CA ALA A 208 2.06 -18.24 -4.47
C ALA A 208 3.20 -17.50 -3.75
N GLU A 209 3.48 -17.85 -2.50
CA GLU A 209 4.59 -17.29 -1.71
C GLU A 209 5.98 -17.69 -2.28
N GLU A 210 6.11 -18.90 -2.85
CA GLU A 210 7.33 -19.32 -3.56
C GLU A 210 7.54 -18.45 -4.82
N ILE A 211 6.47 -18.18 -5.59
CA ILE A 211 6.50 -17.29 -6.76
C ILE A 211 6.88 -15.85 -6.32
N ASP A 212 6.23 -15.31 -5.29
CA ASP A 212 6.55 -14.00 -4.73
C ASP A 212 8.03 -13.93 -4.29
N SER A 213 8.53 -14.97 -3.60
CA SER A 213 9.92 -15.04 -3.15
C SER A 213 10.95 -15.03 -4.30
N ILE A 214 10.57 -15.46 -5.50
CA ILE A 214 11.43 -15.37 -6.69
C ILE A 214 11.50 -13.93 -7.19
N ASN A 215 10.43 -13.17 -7.08
CA ASN A 215 10.28 -11.84 -7.67
C ASN A 215 10.58 -10.69 -6.69
N CYS A 216 10.31 -10.87 -5.39
CA CYS A 216 10.53 -9.85 -4.36
C CYS A 216 12.00 -9.41 -4.24
N THR A 217 12.95 -10.28 -4.55
CA THR A 217 14.37 -9.98 -4.56
C THR A 217 15.01 -10.35 -5.89
N SER A 218 16.17 -9.77 -6.22
CA SER A 218 16.89 -10.16 -7.42
C SER A 218 17.51 -11.56 -7.28
N PRO A 219 17.80 -12.25 -8.41
CA PRO A 219 18.56 -13.50 -8.38
C PRO A 219 19.92 -13.35 -7.66
N THR A 220 20.61 -12.23 -7.82
CA THR A 220 21.88 -11.94 -7.14
C THR A 220 21.71 -11.94 -5.63
N TYR A 221 20.66 -11.30 -5.11
CA TYR A 221 20.35 -11.33 -3.68
C TYR A 221 20.17 -12.76 -3.19
N ARG A 222 19.37 -13.58 -3.88
CA ARG A 222 19.09 -14.95 -3.48
C ARG A 222 20.35 -15.81 -3.45
N VAL A 223 21.21 -15.68 -4.45
CA VAL A 223 22.49 -16.42 -4.52
C VAL A 223 23.43 -16.09 -3.34
N VAL A 224 23.47 -14.82 -2.93
CA VAL A 224 24.32 -14.36 -1.82
C VAL A 224 23.74 -14.75 -0.45
N HIS A 225 22.41 -14.62 -0.28
CA HIS A 225 21.77 -14.73 1.03
C HIS A 225 21.17 -16.12 1.34
N THR A 226 21.19 -17.06 0.39
CA THR A 226 20.69 -18.42 0.60
C THR A 226 21.64 -19.42 -0.03
N ARG A 227 22.49 -20.05 0.77
CA ARG A 227 23.39 -21.10 0.27
C ARG A 227 22.57 -22.33 -0.18
N PRO A 228 23.02 -23.09 -1.19
CA PRO A 228 22.34 -24.31 -1.62
C PRO A 228 22.05 -25.30 -0.47
N THR A 229 22.92 -25.36 0.55
CA THR A 229 22.73 -26.19 1.73
C THR A 229 21.66 -25.69 2.71
N GLU A 230 21.19 -24.45 2.56
CA GLU A 230 20.14 -23.83 3.39
C GLU A 230 18.77 -23.83 2.68
N PHE A 231 18.72 -24.27 1.42
CA PHE A 231 17.55 -24.18 0.57
C PHE A 231 16.30 -24.84 1.16
N GLU A 232 16.43 -26.06 1.70
CA GLU A 232 15.32 -26.79 2.32
C GLU A 232 14.73 -26.01 3.52
N GLY A 233 15.59 -25.40 4.34
CA GLY A 233 15.17 -24.55 5.46
C GLY A 233 14.44 -23.30 4.99
N PHE A 234 14.95 -22.65 3.94
CA PHE A 234 14.33 -21.48 3.33
C PHE A 234 12.92 -21.80 2.80
N VAL A 235 12.75 -22.87 2.05
CA VAL A 235 11.43 -23.31 1.55
C VAL A 235 10.49 -23.67 2.69
N ALA A 236 11.00 -24.29 3.76
CA ALA A 236 10.21 -24.63 4.94
C ALA A 236 9.66 -23.37 5.64
N GLU A 237 10.43 -22.29 5.74
CA GLU A 237 9.95 -21.01 6.30
C GLU A 237 8.88 -20.36 5.41
N ILE A 238 9.03 -20.34 4.08
CA ILE A 238 7.97 -19.88 3.17
C ILE A 238 6.66 -20.63 3.42
N LYS A 239 6.72 -21.96 3.48
CA LYS A 239 5.54 -22.80 3.72
C LYS A 239 4.90 -22.56 5.08
N LYS A 240 5.69 -22.22 6.09
CA LYS A 240 5.21 -21.92 7.43
C LYS A 240 4.45 -20.57 7.47
N ILE A 241 4.94 -19.55 6.76
CA ILE A 241 4.26 -18.26 6.60
C ILE A 241 2.92 -18.47 5.89
N ALA A 242 2.91 -19.23 4.79
CA ALA A 242 1.72 -19.55 4.03
C ALA A 242 0.62 -20.24 4.86
N VAL A 243 0.99 -21.12 5.78
CA VAL A 243 0.02 -21.79 6.69
C VAL A 243 -0.58 -20.81 7.69
N ALA A 244 0.20 -19.85 8.18
CA ALA A 244 -0.28 -18.82 9.11
C ALA A 244 -1.35 -17.91 8.47
N ASP A 245 -1.23 -17.65 7.17
CA ASP A 245 -2.15 -16.78 6.40
C ASP A 245 -3.33 -17.52 5.73
N GLY A 246 -3.48 -18.81 5.94
CA GLY A 246 -4.41 -19.69 5.23
C GLY A 246 -5.92 -19.33 5.30
N GLY A 247 -6.32 -18.33 6.10
CA GLY A 247 -7.69 -17.81 6.14
C GLY A 247 -7.98 -16.65 5.18
N THR A 248 -6.96 -16.08 4.54
CA THR A 248 -7.04 -14.83 3.77
C THR A 248 -6.90 -15.00 2.25
N ALA A 249 -6.99 -16.22 1.73
CA ALA A 249 -6.79 -16.50 0.30
C ALA A 249 -7.66 -15.62 -0.62
N SER A 250 -8.93 -15.43 -0.27
CA SER A 250 -9.83 -14.55 -1.05
C SER A 250 -9.44 -13.08 -0.94
N ASP A 251 -8.88 -12.66 0.20
CA ASP A 251 -8.35 -11.31 0.39
C ASP A 251 -7.15 -11.10 -0.52
N GLN A 252 -6.22 -12.05 -0.52
CA GLN A 252 -5.03 -12.03 -1.36
C GLN A 252 -5.38 -11.98 -2.86
N ILE A 253 -6.35 -12.79 -3.29
CA ILE A 253 -6.83 -12.78 -4.68
C ILE A 253 -7.42 -11.41 -5.04
N ARG A 254 -8.32 -10.86 -4.22
CA ARG A 254 -8.98 -9.58 -4.53
C ARG A 254 -8.00 -8.41 -4.58
N GLN A 255 -7.02 -8.34 -3.70
CA GLN A 255 -6.01 -7.29 -3.76
C GLN A 255 -5.09 -7.44 -4.97
N ARG A 256 -4.69 -8.67 -5.35
CA ARG A 256 -3.93 -8.91 -6.59
C ARG A 256 -4.73 -8.54 -7.84
N GLN A 257 -6.03 -8.85 -7.88
CA GLN A 257 -6.93 -8.42 -8.95
C GLN A 257 -6.99 -6.89 -9.06
N ALA A 258 -7.03 -6.18 -7.93
CA ALA A 258 -6.98 -4.71 -7.92
C ALA A 258 -5.66 -4.17 -8.50
N ILE A 259 -4.52 -4.81 -8.21
CA ILE A 259 -3.22 -4.45 -8.80
C ILE A 259 -3.20 -4.77 -10.31
N ILE A 260 -3.68 -5.94 -10.73
CA ILE A 260 -3.78 -6.32 -12.16
C ILE A 260 -4.61 -5.29 -12.94
N ALA A 261 -5.67 -4.77 -12.34
CA ALA A 261 -6.57 -3.79 -12.95
C ALA A 261 -6.02 -2.36 -12.95
N LEU A 262 -4.92 -2.09 -12.24
CA LEU A 262 -4.37 -0.74 -12.11
C LEU A 262 -3.97 -0.15 -13.47
N ASP A 263 -4.65 0.92 -13.86
CA ASP A 263 -4.37 1.70 -15.08
C ASP A 263 -4.92 3.13 -14.94
N ILE A 264 -4.22 3.97 -14.15
CA ILE A 264 -4.63 5.37 -13.93
C ILE A 264 -4.87 6.13 -15.25
N PRO A 265 -3.97 6.09 -16.25
CA PRO A 265 -4.21 6.78 -17.50
C PRO A 265 -5.41 6.20 -18.29
N GLY A 266 -5.57 4.86 -18.34
CA GLY A 266 -6.66 4.22 -19.03
C GLY A 266 -8.02 4.53 -18.42
N GLU A 267 -8.13 4.57 -17.08
CA GLU A 267 -9.36 4.98 -16.39
C GLU A 267 -9.80 6.41 -16.71
N LEU A 268 -8.85 7.27 -17.06
CA LEU A 268 -9.10 8.67 -17.41
C LEU A 268 -9.27 8.88 -18.91
N GLY A 269 -9.01 7.84 -19.73
CA GLY A 269 -9.02 7.95 -21.19
C GLY A 269 -7.90 8.86 -21.75
N VAL A 270 -6.74 8.90 -21.08
CA VAL A 270 -5.60 9.76 -21.45
C VAL A 270 -4.31 8.95 -21.53
N THR A 271 -3.23 9.57 -22.03
CA THR A 271 -1.90 8.96 -21.99
C THR A 271 -1.29 9.07 -20.58
N LEU A 272 -0.27 8.24 -20.31
CA LEU A 272 0.50 8.31 -19.05
C LEU A 272 1.05 9.73 -18.80
N ALA A 273 1.62 10.34 -19.83
CA ALA A 273 2.15 11.70 -19.72
C ALA A 273 1.06 12.75 -19.45
N GLN A 274 -0.15 12.57 -19.99
CA GLN A 274 -1.28 13.46 -19.70
C GLN A 274 -1.80 13.26 -18.27
N ALA A 275 -1.84 12.02 -17.77
CA ALA A 275 -2.17 11.75 -16.38
C ALA A 275 -1.14 12.38 -15.43
N ALA A 276 0.15 12.23 -15.70
CA ALA A 276 1.22 12.83 -14.92
C ALA A 276 1.13 14.36 -14.83
N LYS A 277 0.74 15.03 -15.90
CA LYS A 277 0.54 16.49 -15.94
C LYS A 277 -0.65 17.00 -15.10
N ARG A 278 -1.52 16.11 -14.62
CA ARG A 278 -2.60 16.49 -13.68
C ARG A 278 -2.09 16.69 -12.26
N VAL A 279 -0.93 16.09 -11.93
CA VAL A 279 -0.33 16.21 -10.59
C VAL A 279 0.08 17.66 -10.33
N ARG A 280 -0.43 18.24 -9.24
CA ARG A 280 -0.09 19.59 -8.76
C ARG A 280 0.80 19.57 -7.53
N ALA A 281 0.63 18.54 -6.71
CA ALA A 281 1.50 18.28 -5.58
C ALA A 281 2.96 18.11 -6.03
N LYS A 282 3.92 18.44 -5.18
CA LYS A 282 5.31 18.01 -5.41
C LYS A 282 5.37 16.49 -5.23
N LEU A 283 5.88 15.81 -6.25
CA LEU A 283 5.97 14.35 -6.29
C LEU A 283 7.42 13.92 -6.09
N LEU A 284 7.64 12.91 -5.25
CA LEU A 284 8.89 12.16 -5.15
C LEU A 284 8.60 10.70 -5.51
N VAL A 285 9.36 10.16 -6.44
CA VAL A 285 9.29 8.75 -6.84
C VAL A 285 10.56 8.04 -6.39
N ILE A 286 10.40 6.93 -5.66
CA ILE A 286 11.51 6.08 -5.20
C ILE A 286 11.33 4.70 -5.82
N VAL A 287 12.33 4.22 -6.57
CA VAL A 287 12.27 2.95 -7.29
C VAL A 287 13.55 2.14 -7.10
N SER A 288 13.45 0.83 -7.28
CA SER A 288 14.61 -0.04 -7.48
C SER A 288 14.65 -0.50 -8.94
N PRO A 289 15.77 -0.35 -9.66
CA PRO A 289 15.92 -0.90 -11.01
C PRO A 289 15.83 -2.44 -11.04
N GLN A 290 16.06 -3.10 -9.90
CA GLN A 290 16.00 -4.55 -9.73
C GLN A 290 14.63 -5.03 -9.19
N ASP A 291 13.61 -4.16 -9.20
CA ASP A 291 12.26 -4.53 -8.77
C ASP A 291 11.58 -5.39 -9.85
N HIS A 292 11.31 -6.66 -9.50
CA HIS A 292 10.62 -7.62 -10.35
C HIS A 292 9.18 -7.90 -9.87
N THR A 293 8.75 -7.24 -8.78
CA THR A 293 7.39 -7.36 -8.25
C THR A 293 6.50 -6.24 -8.79
N VAL A 294 7.02 -5.01 -8.82
CA VAL A 294 6.38 -3.84 -9.43
C VAL A 294 7.37 -3.22 -10.40
N ASN A 295 7.13 -3.41 -11.69
CA ASN A 295 8.04 -2.91 -12.71
C ASN A 295 8.21 -1.38 -12.60
N PRO A 296 9.45 -0.86 -12.47
CA PRO A 296 9.68 0.56 -12.22
C PRO A 296 9.44 1.45 -13.44
N GLN A 297 9.40 0.89 -14.67
CA GLN A 297 9.36 1.66 -15.91
C GLN A 297 8.19 2.65 -15.97
N PRO A 298 6.92 2.27 -15.68
CA PRO A 298 5.83 3.24 -15.72
C PRO A 298 5.97 4.36 -14.69
N ALA A 299 6.54 4.08 -13.52
CA ALA A 299 6.78 5.08 -12.48
C ALA A 299 7.87 6.09 -12.93
N LEU A 300 8.94 5.61 -13.60
CA LEU A 300 9.99 6.44 -14.16
C LEU A 300 9.45 7.37 -15.28
N GLU A 301 8.64 6.82 -16.19
CA GLU A 301 8.00 7.60 -17.26
C GLU A 301 7.03 8.65 -16.70
N PHE A 302 6.26 8.26 -15.68
CA PHE A 302 5.33 9.16 -14.99
C PHE A 302 6.08 10.30 -14.29
N ALA A 303 7.15 9.99 -13.54
CA ALA A 303 7.98 10.98 -12.87
C ALA A 303 8.60 11.96 -13.87
N ALA A 304 9.16 11.46 -14.98
CA ALA A 304 9.73 12.30 -16.04
C ALA A 304 8.68 13.24 -16.65
N ALA A 305 7.47 12.75 -16.91
CA ALA A 305 6.37 13.56 -17.46
C ALA A 305 5.82 14.59 -16.46
N ALA A 306 5.87 14.30 -15.16
CA ALA A 306 5.49 15.22 -14.07
C ALA A 306 6.60 16.21 -13.72
N GLY A 307 7.85 16.02 -14.20
CA GLY A 307 9.03 16.79 -13.78
C GLY A 307 9.41 16.52 -12.32
N ALA A 308 9.15 15.31 -11.82
CA ALA A 308 9.41 14.92 -10.44
C ALA A 308 10.82 14.31 -10.28
N PRO A 309 11.51 14.56 -9.16
CA PRO A 309 12.74 13.87 -8.84
C PRO A 309 12.52 12.36 -8.64
N VAL A 310 13.51 11.57 -9.02
CA VAL A 310 13.56 10.13 -8.84
C VAL A 310 14.73 9.76 -7.95
N VAL A 311 14.48 8.99 -6.90
CA VAL A 311 15.51 8.35 -6.09
C VAL A 311 15.57 6.87 -6.47
N SER A 312 16.70 6.48 -7.06
CA SER A 312 16.95 5.09 -7.47
C SER A 312 17.69 4.36 -6.35
N LEU A 313 17.20 3.18 -5.97
CA LEU A 313 17.83 2.33 -4.96
C LEU A 313 18.67 1.25 -5.67
N ASP A 314 19.98 1.46 -5.70
CA ASP A 314 20.93 0.50 -6.30
C ASP A 314 21.26 -0.60 -5.29
N SER A 315 20.42 -1.62 -5.29
CA SER A 315 20.52 -2.77 -4.39
C SER A 315 19.99 -4.04 -5.06
N PRO A 316 20.60 -5.20 -4.81
CA PRO A 316 20.09 -6.48 -5.28
C PRO A 316 18.80 -6.92 -4.55
N CYS A 317 18.38 -6.18 -3.52
CA CYS A 317 17.17 -6.50 -2.73
C CYS A 317 15.85 -6.39 -3.54
N GLY A 318 15.87 -5.86 -4.77
CA GLY A 318 14.71 -5.81 -5.65
C GLY A 318 13.56 -4.99 -5.05
N HIS A 319 12.37 -5.57 -4.95
CA HIS A 319 11.21 -4.92 -4.32
C HIS A 319 11.44 -4.63 -2.82
N GLN A 320 12.29 -5.43 -2.17
CA GLN A 320 12.67 -5.26 -0.75
C GLN A 320 13.77 -4.20 -0.54
N SER A 321 14.13 -3.40 -1.55
CA SER A 321 15.25 -2.44 -1.47
C SER A 321 15.10 -1.42 -0.34
N LEU A 322 13.88 -1.10 0.10
CA LEU A 322 13.66 -0.23 1.25
C LEU A 322 14.08 -0.88 2.59
N ALA A 323 14.18 -2.19 2.65
CA ALA A 323 14.73 -2.87 3.83
C ALA A 323 16.26 -2.85 3.84
N CYS A 324 16.90 -2.72 2.65
CA CYS A 324 18.34 -2.72 2.47
C CYS A 324 18.93 -1.31 2.47
N ILE A 325 18.18 -0.33 1.93
CA ILE A 325 18.59 1.07 1.86
C ILE A 325 17.62 1.94 2.65
N SER A 326 18.13 2.68 3.62
CA SER A 326 17.31 3.60 4.39
C SER A 326 16.91 4.81 3.57
N VAL A 327 15.62 4.94 3.27
CA VAL A 327 15.03 6.10 2.57
C VAL A 327 14.50 7.16 3.54
N GLY A 328 14.46 6.86 4.83
CA GLY A 328 13.91 7.76 5.86
C GLY A 328 14.47 9.18 5.79
N PRO A 329 15.80 9.39 5.74
CA PRO A 329 16.38 10.72 5.66
C PRO A 329 15.96 11.49 4.39
N THR A 330 15.84 10.82 3.26
CA THR A 330 15.43 11.43 1.98
C THR A 330 13.96 11.83 2.01
N VAL A 331 13.07 10.95 2.50
CA VAL A 331 11.65 11.26 2.65
C VAL A 331 11.44 12.39 3.66
N ALA A 332 12.11 12.35 4.81
CA ALA A 332 12.03 13.41 5.83
C ALA A 332 12.46 14.77 5.27
N ARG A 333 13.57 14.83 4.50
CA ARG A 333 14.00 16.06 3.80
C ARG A 333 12.92 16.55 2.85
N PHE A 334 12.38 15.66 2.01
CA PHE A 334 11.33 16.00 1.06
C PHE A 334 10.06 16.53 1.73
N LEU A 335 9.62 15.93 2.83
CA LEU A 335 8.45 16.38 3.58
C LEU A 335 8.66 17.78 4.20
N ALA A 336 9.89 18.10 4.62
CA ALA A 336 10.26 19.40 5.18
C ALA A 336 10.44 20.46 4.09
N ASP A 337 11.24 20.15 3.07
CA ASP A 337 11.54 21.02 1.92
C ASP A 337 11.63 20.19 0.64
N PRO A 338 10.56 20.15 -0.18
CA PRO A 338 10.53 19.35 -1.39
C PRO A 338 11.54 19.80 -2.46
N MET A 339 12.08 21.00 -2.36
CA MET A 339 13.07 21.51 -3.29
C MET A 339 14.50 21.05 -2.94
N SER A 340 14.71 20.49 -1.76
CA SER A 340 16.01 19.97 -1.30
C SER A 340 16.33 18.57 -1.84
N VAL A 341 15.37 17.88 -2.45
CA VAL A 341 15.55 16.52 -2.99
C VAL A 341 15.60 16.59 -4.52
N HIS A 342 16.67 16.04 -5.07
CA HIS A 342 16.90 15.95 -6.49
C HIS A 342 16.97 14.48 -6.94
N THR A 343 16.98 14.25 -8.24
CA THR A 343 17.22 12.91 -8.79
C THR A 343 18.60 12.42 -8.35
N GLU A 344 18.63 11.29 -7.64
CA GLU A 344 19.85 10.70 -7.09
C GLU A 344 19.77 9.17 -7.05
N THR A 345 20.91 8.51 -6.89
CA THR A 345 21.00 7.07 -6.65
C THR A 345 21.55 6.82 -5.25
N LEU A 346 20.83 6.07 -4.45
CA LEU A 346 21.29 5.59 -3.14
C LEU A 346 21.82 4.16 -3.30
N GLN A 347 22.99 3.91 -2.73
CA GLN A 347 23.62 2.58 -2.77
C GLN A 347 23.46 1.84 -1.46
N ASP A 348 23.41 0.53 -1.55
CA ASP A 348 23.45 -0.34 -0.38
C ASP A 348 24.82 -0.24 0.27
N SER A 349 24.85 0.22 1.52
CA SER A 349 26.09 0.36 2.30
C SER A 349 26.69 -1.00 2.75
N ALA A 350 25.97 -2.10 2.55
CA ALA A 350 26.44 -3.45 2.92
C ALA A 350 27.32 -4.13 1.86
N ASN A 351 27.60 -3.47 0.72
CA ASN A 351 28.44 -4.01 -0.34
C ASN A 351 29.94 -3.61 -0.22
N HIS A 352 30.43 -3.38 0.99
CA HIS A 352 31.87 -3.18 1.26
C HIS A 352 32.40 -4.12 2.32
#